data_5a9b0486fc59d853fcb0563a5d336425
#
_entry.id   5a9b0486fc59d853fcb0563a5d336425
#
_cell.length_a   1.000
_cell.length_b   1.000
_cell.length_c   1.000
_cell.angle_alpha   90.00
_cell.angle_beta   90.00
_cell.angle_gamma   90.00
#
_symmetry.space_group_name_H-M   'P 1'
#
loop_
_entity.id
_entity.type
_entity.pdbx_description
1 polymer ?
#
loop_
_entity_poly.entity_id
_entity_poly.type
_entity_poly.pdbx_seq_one_letter_code
_entity_poly.pdbx_strand_id
1 'polypeptide(L)'
;MEIEGEIVGNESAKMLAGMIHLMRGTPYIYQGEEIGMTNPHYTSIEQYADVESRNYYEILLNEGKTKEEALEILAARSRDNSRTPMQWTDERYCGFSDTKPWIPVSDNFEKINVKKQKQDRDSILEFYKKLIMLRKEKEVIARGNIEFMEVENAGRVGIYKMFG
;
A
#
# COMPACT_ATOMS: atom_id res chain seq x y z
N MET A 1 -16.00 -15.40 -1.38
CA MET A 1 -14.55 -15.54 -1.65
C MET A 1 -13.81 -14.21 -1.66
N GLU A 2 -14.44 -13.10 -2.12
CA GLU A 2 -13.84 -11.74 -2.06
C GLU A 2 -13.67 -11.19 -0.63
N ILE A 3 -14.56 -11.53 0.28
CA ILE A 3 -14.52 -11.03 1.68
C ILE A 3 -13.31 -11.55 2.45
N GLU A 4 -12.90 -12.80 2.26
CA GLU A 4 -11.69 -13.35 2.92
C GLU A 4 -10.41 -12.68 2.42
N GLY A 5 -10.31 -12.37 1.13
CA GLY A 5 -9.15 -11.68 0.56
C GLY A 5 -9.00 -10.23 1.05
N GLU A 6 -10.09 -9.50 1.22
CA GLU A 6 -10.09 -8.14 1.80
C GLU A 6 -9.70 -8.14 3.28
N ILE A 7 -10.23 -9.06 4.07
CA ILE A 7 -9.90 -9.18 5.50
C ILE A 7 -8.43 -9.52 5.69
N VAL A 8 -7.91 -10.50 4.95
CA VAL A 8 -6.49 -10.87 5.00
C VAL A 8 -5.61 -9.69 4.55
N GLY A 9 -6.04 -8.91 3.56
CA GLY A 9 -5.35 -7.72 3.11
C GLY A 9 -5.24 -6.65 4.20
N ASN A 10 -6.33 -6.35 4.89
CA ASN A 10 -6.37 -5.37 5.97
C ASN A 10 -5.49 -5.78 7.16
N GLU A 11 -5.58 -7.02 7.61
CA GLU A 11 -4.74 -7.51 8.71
C GLU A 11 -3.26 -7.56 8.35
N SER A 12 -2.92 -7.93 7.12
CA SER A 12 -1.55 -7.90 6.63
C SER A 12 -0.99 -6.47 6.57
N ALA A 13 -1.80 -5.50 6.12
CA ALA A 13 -1.41 -4.08 6.08
C ALA A 13 -1.17 -3.54 7.50
N LYS A 14 -2.06 -3.84 8.47
CA LYS A 14 -1.89 -3.46 9.87
C LYS A 14 -0.64 -4.11 10.48
N MET A 15 -0.40 -5.39 10.20
CA MET A 15 0.79 -6.10 10.68
C MET A 15 2.08 -5.45 10.16
N LEU A 16 2.16 -5.16 8.86
CA LEU A 16 3.33 -4.51 8.25
C LEU A 16 3.52 -3.09 8.80
N ALA A 17 2.44 -2.33 8.95
CA ALA A 17 2.48 -1.01 9.58
C ALA A 17 3.03 -1.10 11.01
N GLY A 18 2.55 -2.07 11.80
CA GLY A 18 3.06 -2.31 13.15
C GLY A 18 4.55 -2.62 13.16
N MET A 19 5.02 -3.51 12.29
CA MET A 19 6.44 -3.83 12.16
C MET A 19 7.30 -2.60 11.91
N ILE A 20 6.93 -1.78 10.94
CA ILE A 20 7.72 -0.61 10.52
C ILE A 20 7.65 0.49 11.57
N HIS A 21 6.45 0.83 12.04
CA HIS A 21 6.23 1.98 12.93
C HIS A 21 6.66 1.73 14.39
N LEU A 22 6.84 0.48 14.79
CA LEU A 22 7.38 0.15 16.11
C LEU A 22 8.91 0.01 16.12
N MET A 23 9.58 0.18 14.99
CA MET A 23 11.04 0.20 14.95
C MET A 23 11.63 1.57 15.31
N ARG A 24 12.88 1.57 15.77
CA ARG A 24 13.67 2.79 16.02
C ARG A 24 13.88 3.57 14.73
N GLY A 25 13.88 4.88 14.82
CA GLY A 25 14.12 5.80 13.72
C GLY A 25 12.88 6.61 13.35
N THR A 26 12.93 7.27 12.21
CA THR A 26 11.82 8.08 11.69
C THR A 26 11.03 7.27 10.66
N PRO A 27 9.78 6.90 10.94
CA PRO A 27 8.95 6.22 9.96
C PRO A 27 8.49 7.22 8.90
N TYR A 28 8.43 6.78 7.67
CA TYR A 28 7.80 7.49 6.56
C TYR A 28 6.53 6.75 6.19
N ILE A 29 5.45 7.48 5.98
CA ILE A 29 4.18 6.96 5.49
C ILE A 29 4.06 7.37 4.03
N TYR A 30 4.04 6.39 3.12
CA TYR A 30 3.78 6.66 1.72
C TYR A 30 2.28 6.86 1.51
N GLN A 31 1.91 7.86 0.68
CA GLN A 31 0.49 8.15 0.43
C GLN A 31 -0.28 6.90 -0.03
N GLY A 32 -1.39 6.62 0.63
CA GLY A 32 -2.26 5.50 0.30
C GLY A 32 -1.99 4.23 1.09
N GLU A 33 -0.80 4.03 1.67
CA GLU A 33 -0.54 2.86 2.50
C GLU A 33 -1.41 2.87 3.76
N GLU A 34 -1.69 4.05 4.31
CA GLU A 34 -2.51 4.28 5.50
C GLU A 34 -4.00 3.95 5.30
N ILE A 35 -4.42 3.72 4.07
CA ILE A 35 -5.78 3.28 3.72
C ILE A 35 -5.81 1.96 2.97
N GLY A 36 -4.65 1.33 2.77
CA GLY A 36 -4.53 0.05 2.08
C GLY A 36 -4.75 0.13 0.57
N MET A 37 -4.33 1.23 -0.09
CA MET A 37 -4.35 1.31 -1.56
C MET A 37 -3.51 0.19 -2.17
N THR A 38 -4.02 -0.39 -3.24
CA THR A 38 -3.35 -1.46 -4.00
C THR A 38 -2.95 -0.98 -5.38
N ASN A 39 -2.14 -1.77 -6.08
CA ASN A 39 -1.81 -1.51 -7.47
C ASN A 39 -3.09 -1.46 -8.33
N PRO A 40 -3.17 -0.55 -9.32
CA PRO A 40 -4.27 -0.52 -10.25
C PRO A 40 -4.20 -1.71 -11.22
N HIS A 41 -5.37 -2.17 -11.69
CA HIS A 41 -5.46 -3.21 -12.72
C HIS A 41 -5.79 -2.57 -14.06
N TYR A 42 -4.80 -1.90 -14.66
CA TYR A 42 -4.96 -1.30 -15.98
C TYR A 42 -5.08 -2.37 -17.07
N THR A 43 -6.03 -2.17 -17.97
CA THR A 43 -6.36 -3.12 -19.04
C THR A 43 -5.76 -2.74 -20.39
N SER A 44 -5.00 -1.64 -20.45
CA SER A 44 -4.45 -1.10 -21.70
C SER A 44 -3.16 -0.35 -21.41
N ILE A 45 -2.20 -0.42 -22.35
CA ILE A 45 -0.89 0.26 -22.23
C ILE A 45 -1.03 1.78 -22.23
N GLU A 46 -2.07 2.34 -22.84
CA GLU A 46 -2.35 3.77 -22.87
C GLU A 46 -2.62 4.36 -21.48
N GLN A 47 -3.00 3.52 -20.52
CA GLN A 47 -3.22 3.92 -19.13
C GLN A 47 -1.93 4.13 -18.34
N TYR A 48 -0.81 3.56 -18.82
CA TYR A 48 0.50 3.77 -18.24
C TYR A 48 1.15 5.05 -18.82
N ALA A 49 1.60 5.95 -17.96
CA ALA A 49 2.30 7.17 -18.30
C ALA A 49 3.83 6.99 -18.26
N ASP A 50 4.32 6.05 -17.46
CA ASP A 50 5.75 5.78 -17.29
C ASP A 50 6.39 5.22 -18.56
N VAL A 51 7.40 5.94 -19.06
CA VAL A 51 8.11 5.58 -20.30
C VAL A 51 8.79 4.22 -20.19
N GLU A 52 9.36 3.89 -19.04
CA GLU A 52 9.99 2.59 -18.81
C GLU A 52 8.98 1.44 -18.91
N SER A 53 7.80 1.61 -18.34
CA SER A 53 6.72 0.65 -18.45
C SER A 53 6.27 0.43 -19.88
N ARG A 54 6.13 1.52 -20.67
CA ARG A 54 5.76 1.44 -22.09
C ARG A 54 6.83 0.73 -22.92
N ASN A 55 8.10 1.07 -22.70
CA ASN A 55 9.21 0.41 -23.38
C ASN A 55 9.29 -1.08 -23.03
N TYR A 56 9.10 -1.39 -21.75
CA TYR A 56 9.13 -2.79 -21.30
C TYR A 56 7.97 -3.61 -21.84
N TYR A 57 6.80 -3.01 -22.01
CA TYR A 57 5.67 -3.64 -22.68
C TYR A 57 6.03 -4.09 -24.11
N GLU A 58 6.64 -3.23 -24.91
CA GLU A 58 7.09 -3.57 -26.27
C GLU A 58 8.15 -4.68 -26.27
N ILE A 59 9.07 -4.68 -25.30
CA ILE A 59 10.06 -5.76 -25.14
C ILE A 59 9.36 -7.08 -24.87
N LEU A 60 8.41 -7.12 -23.95
CA LEU A 60 7.66 -8.33 -23.62
C LEU A 60 6.89 -8.90 -24.82
N LEU A 61 6.26 -8.05 -25.62
CA LEU A 61 5.59 -8.47 -26.86
C LEU A 61 6.59 -9.04 -27.88
N ASN A 62 7.77 -8.43 -28.03
CA ASN A 62 8.82 -8.93 -28.92
C ASN A 62 9.43 -10.26 -28.43
N GLU A 63 9.40 -10.52 -27.14
CA GLU A 63 9.76 -11.80 -26.51
C GLU A 63 8.67 -12.87 -26.64
N GLY A 64 7.53 -12.55 -27.28
CA GLY A 64 6.43 -13.48 -27.56
C GLY A 64 5.37 -13.58 -26.47
N LYS A 65 5.37 -12.65 -25.49
CA LYS A 65 4.28 -12.54 -24.51
C LYS A 65 3.00 -12.04 -25.15
N THR A 66 1.86 -12.45 -24.64
CA THR A 66 0.58 -11.84 -25.02
C THR A 66 0.44 -10.45 -24.40
N LYS A 67 -0.51 -9.66 -24.90
CA LYS A 67 -0.82 -8.33 -24.34
C LYS A 67 -1.27 -8.44 -22.88
N GLU A 68 -2.06 -9.43 -22.58
CA GLU A 68 -2.60 -9.74 -21.25
C GLU A 68 -1.45 -10.07 -20.29
N GLU A 69 -0.55 -11.00 -20.67
CA GLU A 69 0.62 -11.34 -19.85
C GLU A 69 1.53 -10.14 -19.59
N ALA A 70 1.75 -9.30 -20.62
CA ALA A 70 2.56 -8.10 -20.48
C ALA A 70 1.91 -7.09 -19.51
N LEU A 71 0.59 -6.88 -19.59
CA LEU A 71 -0.14 -6.00 -18.67
C LEU A 71 -0.15 -6.54 -17.23
N GLU A 72 -0.26 -7.84 -17.02
CA GLU A 72 -0.14 -8.45 -15.68
C GLU A 72 1.24 -8.19 -15.07
N ILE A 73 2.31 -8.30 -15.85
CA ILE A 73 3.67 -7.99 -15.39
C ILE A 73 3.79 -6.50 -15.01
N LEU A 74 3.21 -5.59 -15.83
CA LEU A 74 3.22 -4.16 -15.53
C LEU A 74 2.38 -3.84 -14.28
N ALA A 75 1.23 -4.48 -14.10
CA ALA A 75 0.39 -4.32 -12.92
C ALA A 75 1.15 -4.68 -11.62
N ALA A 76 2.10 -5.61 -11.69
CA ALA A 76 2.93 -5.97 -10.56
C ALA A 76 4.15 -5.07 -10.34
N ARG A 77 4.69 -4.41 -11.39
CA ARG A 77 6.05 -3.82 -11.36
C ARG A 77 6.16 -2.37 -11.80
N SER A 78 5.14 -1.80 -12.45
CA SER A 78 5.18 -0.43 -12.94
C SER A 78 5.36 0.58 -11.82
N ARG A 79 6.18 1.61 -12.07
CA ARG A 79 6.29 2.76 -11.16
C ARG A 79 5.02 3.58 -11.05
N ASP A 80 4.14 3.53 -12.05
CA ASP A 80 2.86 4.22 -12.01
C ASP A 80 1.92 3.66 -10.93
N ASN A 81 2.13 2.40 -10.49
CA ASN A 81 1.35 1.78 -9.42
C ASN A 81 1.39 2.61 -8.12
N SER A 82 2.54 3.20 -7.81
CA SER A 82 2.72 4.05 -6.62
C SER A 82 2.42 5.53 -6.87
N ARG A 83 2.03 5.91 -8.10
CA ARG A 83 1.76 7.31 -8.49
C ARG A 83 0.28 7.58 -8.76
N THR A 84 -0.58 6.59 -8.54
CA THR A 84 -2.03 6.76 -8.71
C THR A 84 -2.55 7.86 -7.77
N PRO A 85 -3.60 8.60 -8.19
CA PRO A 85 -4.21 9.61 -7.35
C PRO A 85 -4.67 9.05 -6.00
N MET A 86 -4.45 9.80 -4.93
CA MET A 86 -4.93 9.45 -3.59
C MET A 86 -6.45 9.32 -3.59
N GLN A 87 -6.95 8.22 -3.03
CA GLN A 87 -8.37 7.88 -3.00
C GLN A 87 -9.06 8.52 -1.79
N TRP A 88 -9.60 9.72 -1.97
CA TRP A 88 -10.26 10.47 -0.89
C TRP A 88 -11.70 10.05 -0.67
N THR A 89 -12.45 9.84 -1.76
CA THR A 89 -13.89 9.52 -1.73
C THR A 89 -14.25 8.47 -2.79
N ASP A 90 -15.48 8.02 -2.75
CA ASP A 90 -16.13 7.17 -3.75
C ASP A 90 -16.73 7.95 -4.94
N GLU A 91 -16.39 9.23 -5.06
CA GLU A 91 -16.87 10.13 -6.11
C GLU A 91 -15.94 10.14 -7.33
N ARG A 92 -16.36 10.85 -8.39
CA ARG A 92 -15.58 11.00 -9.63
C ARG A 92 -14.13 11.38 -9.33
N TYR A 93 -13.21 10.71 -10.00
CA TYR A 93 -11.75 10.87 -9.81
C TYR A 93 -11.31 10.72 -8.35
N CYS A 94 -12.02 9.87 -7.61
CA CYS A 94 -11.80 9.56 -6.19
C CYS A 94 -11.71 10.80 -5.27
N GLY A 95 -12.35 11.91 -5.66
CA GLY A 95 -12.26 13.18 -4.94
C GLY A 95 -10.87 13.84 -4.99
N PHE A 96 -10.00 13.38 -5.87
CA PHE A 96 -8.64 13.90 -6.03
C PHE A 96 -8.61 15.18 -6.86
N SER A 97 -9.44 15.27 -7.91
CA SER A 97 -9.46 16.38 -8.86
C SER A 97 -10.83 16.55 -9.50
N ASP A 98 -11.15 17.75 -9.93
CA ASP A 98 -12.34 18.07 -10.73
C ASP A 98 -12.16 17.71 -12.21
N THR A 99 -10.91 17.53 -12.65
CA THR A 99 -10.53 17.16 -14.01
C THR A 99 -9.87 15.79 -14.04
N LYS A 100 -9.89 15.14 -15.22
CA LYS A 100 -9.26 13.83 -15.40
C LYS A 100 -7.77 13.88 -15.03
N PRO A 101 -7.33 13.09 -14.02
CA PRO A 101 -5.91 12.98 -13.69
C PRO A 101 -5.10 12.41 -14.86
N TRP A 102 -3.83 12.80 -14.96
CA TRP A 102 -2.91 12.31 -16.01
C TRP A 102 -2.48 10.86 -15.82
N ILE A 103 -2.43 10.37 -14.57
CA ILE A 103 -2.43 8.94 -14.24
C ILE A 103 -3.87 8.58 -13.83
N PRO A 104 -4.48 7.53 -14.41
CA PRO A 104 -5.83 7.14 -14.04
C PRO A 104 -5.93 6.72 -12.58
N VAL A 105 -7.10 6.93 -11.98
CA VAL A 105 -7.40 6.41 -10.64
C VAL A 105 -7.45 4.87 -10.66
N SER A 106 -7.13 4.23 -9.53
CA SER A 106 -7.31 2.78 -9.39
C SER A 106 -8.80 2.42 -9.47
N ASP A 107 -9.10 1.26 -10.01
CA ASP A 107 -10.45 0.74 -10.22
C ASP A 107 -11.21 0.43 -8.91
N ASN A 108 -10.48 0.33 -7.80
CA ASN A 108 -11.04 -0.01 -6.49
C ASN A 108 -11.38 1.19 -5.59
N PHE A 109 -11.29 2.43 -6.09
CA PHE A 109 -11.50 3.63 -5.28
C PHE A 109 -12.88 3.73 -4.62
N GLU A 110 -13.88 3.07 -5.18
CA GLU A 110 -15.20 2.98 -4.56
C GLU A 110 -15.19 2.16 -3.28
N LYS A 111 -14.29 1.19 -3.16
CA LYS A 111 -14.14 0.31 -1.99
C LYS A 111 -13.11 0.84 -1.00
N ILE A 112 -11.94 1.24 -1.49
CA ILE A 112 -10.80 1.71 -0.70
C ILE A 112 -10.68 3.22 -0.85
N ASN A 113 -11.06 3.98 0.17
CA ASN A 113 -10.91 5.43 0.20
C ASN A 113 -10.96 5.97 1.63
N VAL A 114 -10.43 7.18 1.81
CA VAL A 114 -10.37 7.84 3.12
C VAL A 114 -11.75 8.03 3.76
N LYS A 115 -12.79 8.35 2.96
CA LYS A 115 -14.15 8.56 3.46
C LYS A 115 -14.70 7.30 4.14
N LYS A 116 -14.51 6.12 3.54
CA LYS A 116 -14.93 4.85 4.12
C LYS A 116 -14.07 4.45 5.33
N GLN A 117 -12.76 4.60 5.23
CA GLN A 117 -11.84 4.29 6.33
C GLN A 117 -12.14 5.09 7.59
N LYS A 118 -12.56 6.36 7.46
CA LYS A 118 -12.99 7.20 8.60
C LYS A 118 -14.27 6.72 9.29
N GLN A 119 -15.11 5.96 8.62
CA GLN A 119 -16.35 5.42 9.16
C GLN A 119 -16.16 4.11 9.91
N ASP A 120 -15.04 3.43 9.67
CA ASP A 120 -14.70 2.15 10.30
C ASP A 120 -13.65 2.35 11.39
N ARG A 121 -14.03 2.05 12.65
CA ARG A 121 -13.13 2.15 13.81
C ARG A 121 -12.00 1.13 13.83
N ASP A 122 -12.13 0.07 13.03
CA ASP A 122 -11.11 -0.97 12.87
C ASP A 122 -10.37 -0.87 11.53
N SER A 123 -10.47 0.25 10.84
CA SER A 123 -9.79 0.50 9.57
C SER A 123 -8.27 0.58 9.71
N ILE A 124 -7.58 0.43 8.59
CA ILE A 124 -6.14 0.65 8.48
C ILE A 124 -5.80 2.08 8.92
N LEU A 125 -6.57 3.07 8.48
CA LEU A 125 -6.37 4.48 8.83
C LEU A 125 -6.41 4.73 10.34
N GLU A 126 -7.39 4.16 11.03
CA GLU A 126 -7.49 4.28 12.49
C GLU A 126 -6.35 3.54 13.21
N PHE A 127 -5.87 2.44 12.63
CA PHE A 127 -4.70 1.73 13.13
C PHE A 127 -3.42 2.58 12.99
N TYR A 128 -3.18 3.23 11.84
CA TYR A 128 -2.06 4.16 11.66
C TYR A 128 -2.10 5.33 12.65
N LYS A 129 -3.28 5.90 12.90
CA LYS A 129 -3.43 6.96 13.92
C LYS A 129 -3.00 6.46 15.31
N LYS A 130 -3.42 5.26 15.71
CA LYS A 130 -3.01 4.64 16.97
C LYS A 130 -1.50 4.43 17.05
N LEU A 131 -0.87 3.96 15.97
CA LEU A 131 0.59 3.79 15.92
C LEU A 131 1.34 5.12 16.06
N ILE A 132 0.89 6.17 15.37
CA ILE A 132 1.49 7.50 15.46
C ILE A 132 1.36 8.05 16.88
N MET A 133 0.20 7.91 17.51
CA MET A 133 0.00 8.32 18.91
C MET A 133 0.92 7.54 19.84
N LEU A 134 0.98 6.22 19.71
CA LEU A 134 1.84 5.36 20.51
C LEU A 134 3.31 5.77 20.43
N ARG A 135 3.80 6.09 19.22
CA ARG A 135 5.18 6.59 19.04
C ARG A 135 5.43 7.93 19.72
N LYS A 136 4.43 8.81 19.75
CA LYS A 136 4.54 10.11 20.45
C LYS A 136 4.56 9.95 21.97
N GLU A 137 3.79 8.99 22.49
CA GLU A 137 3.67 8.74 23.91
C GLU A 137 4.84 7.89 24.47
N LYS A 138 5.39 7.00 23.67
CA LYS A 138 6.42 6.04 24.07
C LYS A 138 7.77 6.37 23.40
N GLU A 139 8.55 7.21 24.06
CA GLU A 139 9.86 7.65 23.54
C GLU A 139 10.80 6.48 23.24
N VAL A 140 10.68 5.37 23.97
CA VAL A 140 11.44 4.15 23.74
C VAL A 140 11.29 3.61 22.31
N ILE A 141 10.13 3.78 21.65
CA ILE A 141 9.92 3.34 20.28
C ILE A 141 10.78 4.14 19.30
N ALA A 142 10.90 5.45 19.52
CA ALA A 142 11.63 6.33 18.62
C ALA A 142 13.14 6.32 18.88
N ARG A 143 13.57 6.17 20.14
CA ARG A 143 14.96 6.39 20.60
C ARG A 143 15.59 5.20 21.32
N GLY A 144 14.80 4.22 21.76
CA GLY A 144 15.28 3.05 22.49
C GLY A 144 16.18 2.16 21.64
N ASN A 145 16.89 1.26 22.28
CA ASN A 145 17.67 0.24 21.62
C ASN A 145 16.77 -0.92 21.19
N ILE A 146 17.12 -1.60 20.11
CA ILE A 146 16.40 -2.76 19.60
C ILE A 146 17.31 -3.99 19.75
N GLU A 147 16.73 -5.05 20.30
CA GLU A 147 17.35 -6.37 20.35
C GLU A 147 16.42 -7.37 19.68
N PHE A 148 16.90 -8.03 18.62
CA PHE A 148 16.17 -9.11 17.97
C PHE A 148 16.32 -10.39 18.76
N MET A 149 15.21 -11.03 19.11
CA MET A 149 15.19 -12.26 19.89
C MET A 149 15.15 -13.46 18.95
N GLU A 150 16.01 -14.41 19.18
CA GLU A 150 15.92 -15.73 18.54
C GLU A 150 14.78 -16.51 19.21
N VAL A 151 13.85 -17.02 18.39
CA VAL A 151 12.73 -17.84 18.85
C VAL A 151 12.79 -19.18 18.13
N GLU A 152 13.00 -20.26 18.89
CA GLU A 152 12.99 -21.60 18.34
C GLU A 152 11.64 -21.91 17.68
N ASN A 153 11.69 -22.43 16.45
CA ASN A 153 10.51 -22.80 15.66
C ASN A 153 9.54 -21.67 15.34
N ALA A 154 9.96 -20.39 15.41
CA ALA A 154 9.11 -19.24 15.15
C ALA A 154 8.59 -19.13 13.68
N GLY A 155 9.15 -19.91 12.77
CA GLY A 155 8.75 -19.93 11.37
C GLY A 155 8.86 -18.54 10.73
N ARG A 156 7.71 -17.87 10.54
CA ARG A 156 7.63 -16.53 9.93
C ARG A 156 7.41 -15.39 10.93
N VAL A 157 7.57 -15.63 12.23
CA VAL A 157 7.35 -14.64 13.28
C VAL A 157 8.68 -14.04 13.72
N GLY A 158 8.78 -12.72 13.67
CA GLY A 158 9.89 -11.96 14.24
C GLY A 158 9.50 -11.39 15.60
N ILE A 159 10.37 -11.54 16.59
CA ILE A 159 10.20 -10.93 17.91
C ILE A 159 11.40 -10.03 18.19
N TYR A 160 11.12 -8.83 18.69
CA TYR A 160 12.15 -7.91 19.15
C TYR A 160 11.73 -7.22 20.45
N LYS A 161 12.71 -6.80 21.21
CA LYS A 161 12.55 -6.07 22.45
C LYS A 161 13.13 -4.66 22.30
N MET A 162 12.42 -3.67 22.81
CA MET A 162 12.92 -2.30 22.93
C MET A 162 13.18 -1.95 24.38
N PHE A 163 14.28 -1.27 24.62
CA PHE A 163 14.63 -0.78 25.96
C PHE A 163 15.37 0.57 25.84
N GLY A 164 15.18 1.43 26.85
CA GLY A 164 15.81 2.75 26.92
C GLY A 164 16.64 2.90 28.15
#